data_c8f4a95483220adaf312f7408bdfd422
#
_entry.id   c8f4a95483220adaf312f7408bdfd422
#
_cell.length_a   1.000
_cell.length_b   1.000
_cell.length_c   1.000
_cell.angle_alpha   90.00
_cell.angle_beta   90.00
_cell.angle_gamma   90.00
#
_symmetry.space_group_name_H-M   'P 1'
#
loop_
_entity.id
_entity.type
_entity.pdbx_description
1 polymer ?
#
loop_
_entity_poly.entity_id
_entity_poly.type
_entity_poly.pdbx_seq_one_letter_code
_entity_poly.pdbx_strand_id
1 'polypeptide(L)'
;MITVIELNTIEELSTLLYEQKEDKKIGRFRSACLYRGLPNESYSLVTSLKRNCKAKQHELEKSILRNFTKYAAIEDSELKNSIWRQLIIGQHHGLPTRLLDWSYSPMMALHFATSGEDLANMENNNCVVWSIDINEINGLLPKRYRDKLNERSEIGRAHV
;
A
#
# COMPACT_ATOMS: atom_id res chain seq x y z
N MET A 1 -13.65 -8.74 8.89
CA MET A 1 -13.43 -8.43 10.34
C MET A 1 -11.99 -7.96 10.46
N ILE A 2 -11.70 -6.90 11.22
CA ILE A 2 -10.33 -6.48 11.50
C ILE A 2 -9.91 -7.20 12.79
N THR A 3 -8.76 -7.89 12.74
CA THR A 3 -8.14 -8.49 13.91
C THR A 3 -7.02 -7.59 14.38
N VAL A 4 -7.00 -7.25 15.66
CA VAL A 4 -5.93 -6.46 16.28
C VAL A 4 -5.08 -7.41 17.12
N ILE A 5 -3.76 -7.36 16.94
CA ILE A 5 -2.77 -8.10 17.71
C ILE A 5 -1.86 -7.07 18.36
N GLU A 6 -1.85 -7.06 19.68
CA GLU A 6 -0.93 -6.22 20.45
C GLU A 6 0.36 -6.98 20.69
N LEU A 7 1.49 -6.34 20.45
CA LEU A 7 2.82 -6.90 20.61
C LEU A 7 3.59 -6.07 21.63
N ASN A 8 4.12 -6.72 22.63
CA ASN A 8 4.81 -6.08 23.75
C ASN A 8 6.31 -6.40 23.80
N THR A 9 6.75 -7.38 23.01
CA THR A 9 8.16 -7.80 22.99
C THR A 9 8.70 -7.88 21.55
N ILE A 10 10.02 -7.80 21.44
CA ILE A 10 10.72 -7.98 20.15
C ILE A 10 10.56 -9.41 19.64
N GLU A 11 10.51 -10.38 20.53
CA GLU A 11 10.34 -11.80 20.20
C GLU A 11 8.98 -12.05 19.56
N GLU A 12 7.90 -11.49 20.12
CA GLU A 12 6.55 -11.56 19.54
C GLU A 12 6.48 -10.91 18.17
N LEU A 13 7.08 -9.72 18.04
CA LEU A 13 7.16 -9.00 16.77
C LEU A 13 7.94 -9.83 15.73
N SER A 14 9.09 -10.34 16.10
CA SER A 14 9.95 -11.15 15.23
C SER A 14 9.19 -12.40 14.74
N THR A 15 8.56 -13.12 15.66
CA THR A 15 7.77 -14.31 15.34
C THR A 15 6.68 -14.00 14.33
N LEU A 16 5.90 -12.94 14.57
CA LEU A 16 4.80 -12.55 13.69
C LEU A 16 5.28 -12.10 12.30
N LEU A 17 6.36 -11.32 12.23
CA LEU A 17 6.89 -10.78 10.98
C LEU A 17 7.54 -11.86 10.09
N TYR A 18 8.12 -12.89 10.70
CA TYR A 18 8.77 -13.99 10.00
C TYR A 18 7.91 -15.25 9.89
N GLU A 19 6.68 -15.25 10.40
CA GLU A 19 5.73 -16.33 10.23
C GLU A 19 5.29 -16.40 8.76
N GLN A 20 5.97 -17.25 8.01
CA GLN A 20 5.69 -17.49 6.60
C GLN A 20 4.96 -18.80 6.43
N LYS A 21 3.84 -18.77 5.72
CA LYS A 21 3.14 -20.01 5.33
C LYS A 21 3.82 -20.64 4.11
N GLU A 22 4.10 -21.93 4.20
CA GLU A 22 4.60 -22.69 3.07
C GLU A 22 3.52 -22.77 1.98
N ASP A 23 3.83 -22.29 0.78
CA ASP A 23 3.03 -22.59 -0.41
C ASP A 23 3.41 -23.98 -0.93
N LYS A 24 2.61 -24.98 -0.56
CA LYS A 24 2.82 -26.40 -0.92
C LYS A 24 2.87 -26.65 -2.43
N LYS A 25 2.31 -25.74 -3.26
CA LYS A 25 2.31 -25.92 -4.72
C LYS A 25 3.66 -25.61 -5.35
N ILE A 26 4.43 -24.72 -4.74
CA ILE A 26 5.74 -24.29 -5.27
C ILE A 26 6.90 -24.65 -4.34
N GLY A 27 6.62 -25.28 -3.19
CA GLY A 27 7.62 -25.67 -2.20
C GLY A 27 8.43 -24.50 -1.65
N ARG A 28 7.85 -23.32 -1.57
CA ARG A 28 8.50 -22.11 -1.07
C ARG A 28 7.64 -21.41 -0.03
N PHE A 29 8.29 -20.82 0.96
CA PHE A 29 7.65 -19.93 1.89
C PHE A 29 7.34 -18.61 1.19
N ARG A 30 6.05 -18.27 1.11
CA ARG A 30 5.60 -17.03 0.52
C ARG A 30 4.48 -16.42 1.38
N SER A 31 4.66 -15.19 1.77
CA SER A 31 3.57 -14.41 2.33
C SER A 31 2.72 -13.82 1.18
N ALA A 32 1.41 -14.08 1.20
CA ALA A 32 0.46 -13.38 0.34
C ALA A 32 0.05 -12.03 0.94
N CYS A 33 0.69 -11.60 2.02
CA CYS A 33 0.35 -10.37 2.72
C CYS A 33 1.08 -9.17 2.16
N LEU A 34 0.39 -8.04 2.18
CA LEU A 34 0.95 -6.71 2.01
C LEU A 34 0.90 -5.98 3.35
N TYR A 35 1.90 -5.15 3.59
CA TYR A 35 2.09 -4.47 4.86
C TYR A 35 2.20 -2.96 4.66
N ARG A 36 1.66 -2.19 5.63
CA ARG A 36 1.78 -0.74 5.68
C ARG A 36 1.94 -0.27 7.11
N GLY A 37 3.00 0.49 7.39
CA GLY A 37 3.26 1.11 8.70
C GLY A 37 2.65 2.49 8.83
N LEU A 38 2.15 2.80 10.02
CA LEU A 38 1.74 4.14 10.42
C LEU A 38 2.34 4.43 11.81
N PRO A 39 2.88 5.64 12.04
CA PRO A 39 3.60 5.95 13.28
C PRO A 39 2.70 6.15 14.50
N ASN A 40 1.39 6.23 14.31
CA ASN A 40 0.43 6.39 15.40
C ASN A 40 -0.82 5.56 15.13
N GLU A 41 -1.24 4.77 16.10
CA GLU A 41 -2.44 3.90 16.01
C GLU A 41 -3.74 4.68 15.81
N SER A 42 -3.79 5.95 16.22
CA SER A 42 -4.94 6.82 15.99
C SER A 42 -5.10 7.27 14.53
N TYR A 43 -4.08 7.08 13.71
CA TYR A 43 -4.13 7.48 12.30
C TYR A 43 -5.01 6.53 11.49
N SER A 44 -5.98 7.12 10.81
CA SER A 44 -6.84 6.38 9.91
C SER A 44 -6.10 5.93 8.65
N LEU A 45 -6.43 4.74 8.15
CA LEU A 45 -5.94 4.22 6.88
C LEU A 45 -6.63 4.94 5.71
N VAL A 46 -6.21 6.18 5.44
CA VAL A 46 -6.79 7.04 4.40
C VAL A 46 -5.72 7.57 3.44
N THR A 47 -6.11 7.80 2.20
CA THR A 47 -5.21 8.33 1.17
C THR A 47 -4.85 9.80 1.45
N SER A 48 -3.69 10.24 0.94
CA SER A 48 -3.26 11.64 1.05
C SER A 48 -4.27 12.60 0.38
N LEU A 49 -4.88 12.18 -0.72
CA LEU A 49 -5.94 12.94 -1.38
C LEU A 49 -7.14 13.17 -0.44
N LYS A 50 -7.63 12.12 0.20
CA LYS A 50 -8.75 12.22 1.13
C LYS A 50 -8.41 13.09 2.35
N ARG A 51 -7.20 12.91 2.91
CA ARG A 51 -6.72 13.68 4.05
C ARG A 51 -6.63 15.18 3.74
N ASN A 52 -6.08 15.54 2.59
CA ASN A 52 -5.83 16.92 2.21
C ASN A 52 -7.06 17.62 1.59
N CYS A 53 -7.83 16.90 0.77
CA CYS A 53 -8.94 17.48 0.00
C CYS A 53 -10.33 17.21 0.60
N LYS A 54 -10.43 16.34 1.62
CA LYS A 54 -11.68 16.02 2.33
C LYS A 54 -12.85 15.74 1.36
N ALA A 55 -13.97 16.44 1.51
CA ALA A 55 -15.15 16.27 0.66
C ALA A 55 -14.93 16.63 -0.81
N LYS A 56 -13.96 17.51 -1.11
CA LYS A 56 -13.65 17.97 -2.48
C LYS A 56 -12.67 17.05 -3.25
N GLN A 57 -12.30 15.90 -2.68
CA GLN A 57 -11.30 15.00 -3.26
C GLN A 57 -11.59 14.62 -4.73
N HIS A 58 -12.84 14.31 -5.09
CA HIS A 58 -13.20 13.88 -6.44
C HIS A 58 -13.12 15.01 -7.48
N GLU A 59 -13.38 16.23 -7.05
CA GLU A 59 -13.31 17.42 -7.90
C GLU A 59 -11.85 17.86 -8.11
N LEU A 60 -11.11 17.95 -7.02
CA LEU A 60 -9.73 18.46 -7.04
C LEU A 60 -8.74 17.48 -7.69
N GLU A 61 -8.94 16.17 -7.57
CA GLU A 61 -8.02 15.18 -8.12
C GLU A 61 -7.78 15.36 -9.62
N LYS A 62 -8.85 15.59 -10.40
CA LYS A 62 -8.73 15.82 -11.85
C LYS A 62 -7.87 17.05 -12.15
N SER A 63 -8.06 18.12 -11.38
CA SER A 63 -7.31 19.36 -11.55
C SER A 63 -5.85 19.21 -11.13
N ILE A 64 -5.58 18.51 -10.03
CA ILE A 64 -4.24 18.20 -9.53
C ILE A 64 -3.47 17.39 -10.58
N LEU A 65 -4.04 16.28 -11.06
CA LEU A 65 -3.40 15.43 -12.07
C LEU A 65 -3.20 16.15 -13.39
N ARG A 66 -4.18 16.92 -13.86
CA ARG A 66 -4.05 17.70 -15.09
C ARG A 66 -2.88 18.69 -15.00
N ASN A 67 -2.79 19.43 -13.91
CA ASN A 67 -1.72 20.40 -13.72
C ASN A 67 -0.35 19.72 -13.62
N PHE A 68 -0.25 18.64 -12.88
CA PHE A 68 0.97 17.84 -12.81
C PHE A 68 1.39 17.35 -14.20
N THR A 69 0.47 16.68 -14.91
CA THR A 69 0.74 16.10 -16.24
C THR A 69 1.16 17.16 -17.25
N LYS A 70 0.64 18.38 -17.16
CA LYS A 70 1.02 19.49 -18.06
C LYS A 70 2.51 19.78 -18.02
N TYR A 71 3.11 19.74 -16.85
CA TYR A 71 4.54 20.05 -16.67
C TYR A 71 5.41 18.79 -16.76
N ALA A 72 5.02 17.71 -16.11
CA ALA A 72 5.81 16.49 -16.05
C ALA A 72 5.85 15.72 -17.41
N ALA A 73 4.89 15.93 -18.29
CA ALA A 73 4.89 15.32 -19.63
C ALA A 73 5.98 15.86 -20.57
N ILE A 74 6.71 16.91 -20.17
CA ILE A 74 7.89 17.41 -20.89
C ILE A 74 9.02 16.37 -20.74
N GLU A 75 9.15 15.76 -19.57
CA GLU A 75 10.19 14.77 -19.26
C GLU A 75 9.74 13.35 -19.55
N ASP A 76 8.45 13.04 -19.41
CA ASP A 76 7.84 11.73 -19.63
C ASP A 76 6.62 11.85 -20.56
N SER A 77 6.84 11.63 -21.86
CA SER A 77 5.77 11.69 -22.88
C SER A 77 4.68 10.64 -22.68
N GLU A 78 5.03 9.47 -22.09
CA GLU A 78 4.10 8.37 -21.82
C GLU A 78 3.14 8.66 -20.65
N LEU A 79 3.43 9.71 -19.87
CA LEU A 79 2.63 10.10 -18.72
C LEU A 79 1.17 10.38 -19.09
N LYS A 80 0.93 10.93 -20.30
CA LYS A 80 -0.42 11.25 -20.80
C LYS A 80 -1.26 10.01 -21.12
N ASN A 81 -0.62 8.88 -21.38
CA ASN A 81 -1.28 7.69 -21.88
C ASN A 81 -1.88 6.80 -20.77
N SER A 82 -1.51 7.03 -19.50
CA SER A 82 -1.96 6.19 -18.40
C SER A 82 -2.24 6.98 -17.12
N ILE A 83 -3.47 6.92 -16.65
CA ILE A 83 -3.88 7.49 -15.36
C ILE A 83 -3.09 6.86 -14.19
N TRP A 84 -2.80 5.57 -14.27
CA TRP A 84 -1.99 4.88 -13.25
C TRP A 84 -0.57 5.43 -13.19
N ARG A 85 0.05 5.67 -14.34
CA ARG A 85 1.37 6.27 -14.43
C ARG A 85 1.38 7.67 -13.84
N GLN A 86 0.34 8.50 -14.15
CA GLN A 86 0.20 9.83 -13.56
C GLN A 86 0.07 9.77 -12.03
N LEU A 87 -0.73 8.85 -11.50
CA LEU A 87 -0.92 8.69 -10.06
C LEU A 87 0.36 8.23 -9.36
N ILE A 88 1.05 7.22 -9.90
CA ILE A 88 2.26 6.65 -9.31
C ILE A 88 3.39 7.67 -9.32
N ILE A 89 3.67 8.27 -10.47
CA ILE A 89 4.73 9.27 -10.60
C ILE A 89 4.37 10.53 -9.82
N GLY A 90 3.11 10.98 -9.89
CA GLY A 90 2.64 12.11 -9.08
C GLY A 90 2.84 11.88 -7.59
N GLN A 91 2.50 10.70 -7.07
CA GLN A 91 2.72 10.36 -5.67
C GLN A 91 4.21 10.36 -5.30
N HIS A 92 5.07 9.84 -6.17
CA HIS A 92 6.52 9.88 -5.97
C HIS A 92 7.05 11.33 -5.84
N HIS A 93 6.43 12.28 -6.55
CA HIS A 93 6.71 13.70 -6.45
C HIS A 93 5.89 14.44 -5.39
N GLY A 94 5.25 13.74 -4.47
CA GLY A 94 4.54 14.32 -3.33
C GLY A 94 3.12 14.82 -3.62
N LEU A 95 2.56 14.55 -4.80
CA LEU A 95 1.15 14.89 -5.06
C LEU A 95 0.22 14.08 -4.15
N PRO A 96 -0.85 14.70 -3.63
CA PRO A 96 -1.89 13.96 -2.96
C PRO A 96 -2.64 13.09 -3.98
N THR A 97 -2.61 11.78 -3.77
CA THR A 97 -3.25 10.80 -4.64
C THR A 97 -4.24 9.92 -3.89
N ARG A 98 -5.05 9.16 -4.66
CA ARG A 98 -5.96 8.13 -4.14
C ARG A 98 -5.26 6.80 -3.85
N LEU A 99 -3.93 6.73 -3.98
CA LEU A 99 -3.18 5.51 -3.74
C LEU A 99 -2.70 5.44 -2.29
N LEU A 100 -2.56 4.22 -1.80
CA LEU A 100 -1.87 3.88 -0.56
C LEU A 100 -0.73 2.92 -0.92
N ASP A 101 0.48 3.25 -0.46
CA ASP A 101 1.64 2.40 -0.68
C ASP A 101 1.61 1.22 0.28
N TRP A 102 1.91 0.06 -0.27
CA TRP A 102 2.03 -1.19 0.46
C TRP A 102 3.33 -1.89 0.08
N SER A 103 3.90 -2.62 1.02
CA SER A 103 5.11 -3.40 0.81
C SER A 103 4.87 -4.88 1.04
N TYR A 104 5.55 -5.74 0.30
CA TYR A 104 5.62 -7.17 0.61
C TYR A 104 6.52 -7.46 1.83
N SER A 105 7.36 -6.50 2.22
CA SER A 105 8.24 -6.64 3.37
C SER A 105 7.61 -6.06 4.63
N PRO A 106 7.34 -6.88 5.66
CA PRO A 106 6.88 -6.38 6.96
C PRO A 106 7.91 -5.45 7.61
N MET A 107 9.21 -5.67 7.37
CA MET A 107 10.29 -4.80 7.90
C MET A 107 10.25 -3.40 7.31
N MET A 108 9.87 -3.26 6.02
CA MET A 108 9.66 -1.94 5.41
C MET A 108 8.47 -1.23 6.04
N ALA A 109 7.39 -1.94 6.31
CA ALA A 109 6.24 -1.35 7.01
C ALA A 109 6.61 -0.94 8.44
N LEU A 110 7.38 -1.76 9.16
CA LEU A 110 7.89 -1.42 10.49
C LEU A 110 8.79 -0.18 10.43
N HIS A 111 9.69 -0.10 9.45
CA HIS A 111 10.52 1.09 9.24
C HIS A 111 9.65 2.35 9.09
N PHE A 112 8.61 2.33 8.25
CA PHE A 112 7.70 3.47 8.08
C PHE A 112 6.86 3.75 9.33
N ALA A 113 6.58 2.76 10.16
CA ALA A 113 5.88 2.94 11.41
C ALA A 113 6.76 3.61 12.49
N THR A 114 8.08 3.47 12.39
CA THR A 114 9.03 3.97 13.39
C THR A 114 9.91 5.12 12.89
N SER A 115 9.93 5.39 11.57
CA SER A 115 10.76 6.45 11.00
C SER A 115 10.06 7.81 11.06
N GLY A 116 10.84 8.87 11.32
CA GLY A 116 10.34 10.24 11.27
C GLY A 116 9.66 10.75 12.55
N GLU A 117 9.51 9.91 13.56
CA GLU A 117 9.05 10.31 14.88
C GLU A 117 10.25 10.50 15.82
N ASP A 118 10.16 11.47 16.71
CA ASP A 118 11.12 11.58 17.78
C ASP A 118 10.84 10.55 18.90
N LEU A 119 11.85 10.25 19.72
CA LEU A 119 11.72 9.26 20.79
C LEU A 119 10.61 9.59 21.77
N ALA A 120 10.36 10.88 22.05
CA ALA A 120 9.32 11.29 22.97
C ALA A 120 7.91 10.98 22.41
N ASN A 121 7.70 11.10 21.11
CA ASN A 121 6.44 10.70 20.46
C ASN A 121 6.28 9.18 20.46
N MET A 122 7.36 8.42 20.26
CA MET A 122 7.32 6.96 20.28
C MET A 122 7.02 6.40 21.67
N GLU A 123 7.48 7.05 22.75
CA GLU A 123 7.18 6.66 24.13
C GLU A 123 5.70 6.85 24.50
N ASN A 124 5.03 7.79 23.86
CA ASN A 124 3.65 8.17 24.18
C ASN A 124 2.60 7.61 23.22
N ASN A 125 2.99 7.05 22.10
CA ASN A 125 2.07 6.58 21.07
C ASN A 125 2.50 5.22 20.55
N ASN A 126 1.54 4.30 20.42
CA ASN A 126 1.74 3.05 19.75
C ASN A 126 1.79 3.27 18.22
N CYS A 127 2.76 2.68 17.55
CA CYS A 127 2.73 2.57 16.09
C CYS A 127 1.88 1.37 15.66
N VAL A 128 1.47 1.34 14.41
CA VAL A 128 0.67 0.24 13.87
C VAL A 128 1.20 -0.23 12.52
N VAL A 129 1.25 -1.55 12.34
CA VAL A 129 1.50 -2.18 11.04
C VAL A 129 0.22 -2.88 10.58
N TRP A 130 -0.34 -2.37 9.50
CA TRP A 130 -1.46 -2.99 8.81
C TRP A 130 -0.96 -4.15 7.96
N SER A 131 -1.67 -5.27 8.02
CA SER A 131 -1.44 -6.44 7.17
C SER A 131 -2.73 -6.81 6.46
N ILE A 132 -2.66 -7.07 5.15
CA ILE A 132 -3.78 -7.54 4.33
C ILE A 132 -3.35 -8.75 3.51
N ASP A 133 -4.19 -9.79 3.49
CA ASP A 133 -4.00 -10.93 2.58
C ASP A 133 -4.55 -10.59 1.20
N ILE A 134 -3.68 -10.65 0.18
CA ILE A 134 -4.04 -10.33 -1.22
C ILE A 134 -5.13 -11.26 -1.74
N ASN A 135 -5.11 -12.54 -1.33
CA ASN A 135 -6.08 -13.51 -1.80
C ASN A 135 -7.48 -13.20 -1.25
N GLU A 136 -7.55 -12.81 0.03
CA GLU A 136 -8.82 -12.37 0.64
C GLU A 136 -9.35 -11.11 -0.03
N ILE A 137 -8.50 -10.10 -0.23
CA ILE A 137 -8.88 -8.85 -0.91
C ILE A 137 -9.33 -9.13 -2.35
N ASN A 138 -8.63 -9.97 -3.10
CA ASN A 138 -9.02 -10.35 -4.45
C ASN A 138 -10.39 -11.03 -4.47
N GLY A 139 -10.72 -11.82 -3.45
CA GLY A 139 -12.04 -12.44 -3.27
C GLY A 139 -13.17 -11.42 -3.09
N LEU A 140 -12.89 -10.27 -2.50
CA LEU A 140 -13.85 -9.19 -2.27
C LEU A 140 -14.06 -8.27 -3.49
N LEU A 141 -13.17 -8.34 -4.49
CA LEU A 141 -13.28 -7.50 -5.68
C LEU A 141 -14.54 -7.85 -6.51
N PRO A 142 -15.18 -6.85 -7.13
CA PRO A 142 -16.21 -7.09 -8.14
C PRO A 142 -15.71 -8.04 -9.24
N LYS A 143 -16.59 -8.94 -9.72
CA LYS A 143 -16.25 -10.00 -10.69
C LYS A 143 -15.42 -9.49 -11.87
N ARG A 144 -15.79 -8.35 -12.47
CA ARG A 144 -15.07 -7.75 -13.60
C ARG A 144 -13.58 -7.46 -13.37
N TYR A 145 -13.18 -7.21 -12.10
CA TYR A 145 -11.77 -6.98 -11.74
C TYR A 145 -11.06 -8.30 -11.40
N ARG A 146 -11.75 -9.25 -10.76
CA ARG A 146 -11.21 -10.58 -10.51
C ARG A 146 -10.86 -11.31 -11.80
N ASP A 147 -11.75 -11.29 -12.77
CA ASP A 147 -11.54 -11.95 -14.06
C ASP A 147 -10.28 -11.40 -14.75
N LYS A 148 -10.09 -10.07 -14.78
CA LYS A 148 -8.89 -9.42 -15.32
C LYS A 148 -7.59 -9.76 -14.58
N LEU A 149 -7.65 -9.96 -13.27
CA LEU A 149 -6.48 -10.38 -12.49
C LEU A 149 -6.10 -11.83 -12.78
N ASN A 150 -7.10 -12.72 -12.93
CA ASN A 150 -6.89 -14.11 -13.28
C ASN A 150 -6.29 -14.27 -14.68
N GLU A 151 -6.82 -13.56 -15.69
CA GLU A 151 -6.26 -13.53 -17.05
C GLU A 151 -4.77 -13.14 -17.03
N ARG A 152 -4.39 -12.10 -16.27
CA ARG A 152 -2.98 -11.68 -16.14
C ARG A 152 -2.11 -12.71 -15.44
N SER A 153 -2.64 -13.42 -14.45
CA SER A 153 -1.90 -14.47 -13.73
C SER A 153 -1.61 -15.69 -14.62
N GLU A 154 -2.48 -15.98 -15.58
CA GLU A 154 -2.30 -17.06 -16.56
C GLU A 154 -1.24 -16.69 -17.61
N ILE A 155 -1.24 -15.45 -18.10
CA ILE A 155 -0.21 -14.95 -19.02
C ILE A 155 1.19 -15.01 -18.40
N GLY A 156 1.33 -14.64 -17.11
CA GLY A 156 2.60 -14.72 -16.40
C GLY A 156 3.13 -16.13 -16.17
N ARG A 157 2.25 -17.15 -16.20
CA ARG A 157 2.64 -18.57 -16.08
C ARG A 157 3.05 -19.21 -17.42
N ALA A 158 2.65 -18.63 -18.53
CA ALA A 158 2.98 -19.14 -19.87
C ALA A 158 4.38 -18.74 -20.36
N HIS A 159 5.09 -17.88 -19.61
CA HIS A 159 6.42 -17.38 -19.97
C HIS A 159 7.54 -17.80 -18.99
N VAL A 160 7.33 -18.87 -18.20
CA VAL A 160 8.37 -19.45 -17.32
C VAL A 160 8.76 -20.84 -17.82
#